data_5b8669aa90081b9c138fa122c7fda784
#
_entry.id   5b8669aa90081b9c138fa122c7fda784
#
_cell.length_a   1.000
_cell.length_b   1.000
_cell.length_c   1.000
_cell.angle_alpha   90.00
_cell.angle_beta   90.00
_cell.angle_gamma   90.00
#
_symmetry.space_group_name_H-M   'P 1'
#
loop_
_entity.id
_entity.type
_entity.pdbx_description
1 polymer ?
#
loop_
_entity_poly.entity_id
_entity_poly.type
_entity_poly.pdbx_seq_one_letter_code
_entity_poly.pdbx_strand_id
1 'polypeptide(L)'
;MKVISYNLNKHKAAGELDALVEQTGADILCLQEAVADELPDEISGLHLADSTARNRLGLALYYRRNTFTALQVRTLALKKSLHDRVLKPAEERMLAVRLRDIDHGRELIVASFHAAPLTALNALRRKQIAAALRELSSLGDGLPILMVGDYNYPVFKENLGQQVRAAGYELTLSDARTYTRYRVFRGHYDFATSVGFEIDDITTLPQGLSDHLPILVTART
;
A
#
# COMPACT_ATOMS: atom_id res chain seq x y z
N MET A 1 9.47 8.70 9.67
CA MET A 1 9.19 8.39 8.25
C MET A 1 7.72 8.66 7.96
N LYS A 2 7.44 9.29 6.81
CA LYS A 2 6.09 9.57 6.33
C LYS A 2 5.81 8.80 5.05
N VAL A 3 4.75 7.99 5.03
CA VAL A 3 4.36 7.16 3.89
C VAL A 3 2.96 7.53 3.43
N ILE A 4 2.79 7.89 2.17
CA ILE A 4 1.47 8.05 1.55
C ILE A 4 1.06 6.73 0.91
N SER A 5 -0.22 6.35 1.08
CA SER A 5 -0.88 5.34 0.26
C SER A 5 -2.08 5.94 -0.44
N TYR A 6 -2.18 5.71 -1.75
CA TYR A 6 -3.27 6.27 -2.56
C TYR A 6 -3.70 5.33 -3.69
N ASN A 7 -4.97 4.92 -3.67
CA ASN A 7 -5.62 4.27 -4.79
C ASN A 7 -6.05 5.34 -5.80
N LEU A 8 -5.51 5.30 -7.02
CA LEU A 8 -5.68 6.34 -8.05
C LEU A 8 -6.99 6.26 -8.83
N ASN A 9 -7.89 5.33 -8.51
CA ASN A 9 -9.14 5.13 -9.24
C ASN A 9 -8.92 5.09 -10.77
N LYS A 10 -8.24 4.04 -11.23
CA LYS A 10 -7.90 3.86 -12.65
C LYS A 10 -7.03 5.00 -13.21
N HIS A 11 -6.01 5.39 -12.44
CA HIS A 11 -5.04 6.43 -12.79
C HIS A 11 -5.58 7.86 -12.84
N LYS A 12 -6.85 8.10 -12.54
CA LYS A 12 -7.48 9.44 -12.65
C LYS A 12 -6.84 10.49 -11.76
N ALA A 13 -6.39 10.10 -10.56
CA ALA A 13 -5.80 10.99 -9.58
C ALA A 13 -4.27 11.15 -9.74
N ALA A 14 -3.67 10.65 -10.82
CA ALA A 14 -2.21 10.73 -11.02
C ALA A 14 -1.68 12.18 -11.09
N GLY A 15 -2.46 13.10 -11.65
CA GLY A 15 -2.07 14.52 -11.74
C GLY A 15 -2.04 15.27 -10.41
N GLU A 16 -2.44 14.64 -9.29
CA GLU A 16 -2.44 15.26 -7.95
C GLU A 16 -1.19 14.91 -7.14
N LEU A 17 -0.37 13.96 -7.62
CA LEU A 17 0.69 13.33 -6.84
C LEU A 17 1.81 14.30 -6.43
N ASP A 18 2.23 15.21 -7.32
CA ASP A 18 3.26 16.20 -6.99
C ASP A 18 2.83 17.10 -5.84
N ALA A 19 1.64 17.69 -5.94
CA ALA A 19 1.10 18.56 -4.89
C ALA A 19 0.92 17.80 -3.56
N LEU A 20 0.49 16.54 -3.62
CA LEU A 20 0.28 15.70 -2.46
C LEU A 20 1.61 15.42 -1.72
N VAL A 21 2.66 15.08 -2.47
CA VAL A 21 4.00 14.83 -1.92
C VAL A 21 4.61 16.12 -1.34
N GLU A 22 4.50 17.25 -2.04
CA GLU A 22 5.01 18.55 -1.58
C GLU A 22 4.34 19.00 -0.28
N GLN A 23 3.02 18.93 -0.21
CA GLN A 23 2.25 19.39 0.97
C GLN A 23 2.52 18.54 2.22
N THR A 24 2.76 17.24 2.05
CA THR A 24 2.96 16.33 3.19
C THR A 24 4.42 16.17 3.58
N GLY A 25 5.34 16.43 2.66
CA GLY A 25 6.76 16.10 2.80
C GLY A 25 6.99 14.60 2.97
N ALA A 26 6.26 13.78 2.19
CA ALA A 26 6.36 12.33 2.27
C ALA A 26 7.75 11.82 1.86
N ASP A 27 8.16 10.75 2.52
CA ASP A 27 9.41 10.04 2.22
C ASP A 27 9.19 8.89 1.23
N ILE A 28 7.99 8.31 1.25
CA ILE A 28 7.60 7.15 0.44
C ILE A 28 6.17 7.35 -0.06
N LEU A 29 5.91 6.92 -1.31
CA LEU A 29 4.59 6.95 -1.93
C LEU A 29 4.24 5.56 -2.47
N CYS A 30 3.15 4.97 -1.98
CA CYS A 30 2.61 3.68 -2.35
C CYS A 30 1.31 3.88 -3.15
N LEU A 31 1.31 3.51 -4.42
CA LEU A 31 0.17 3.72 -5.32
C LEU A 31 -0.54 2.40 -5.64
N GLN A 32 -1.86 2.48 -5.82
CA GLN A 32 -2.72 1.42 -6.32
C GLN A 32 -3.53 1.94 -7.50
N GLU A 33 -3.96 1.05 -8.38
CA GLU A 33 -4.68 1.35 -9.63
C GLU A 33 -3.94 2.33 -10.56
N ALA A 34 -2.61 2.27 -10.58
CA ALA A 34 -1.77 3.05 -11.47
C ALA A 34 -1.62 2.36 -12.84
N VAL A 35 -1.51 3.16 -13.90
CA VAL A 35 -1.07 2.70 -15.24
C VAL A 35 0.45 2.83 -15.28
N ALA A 36 1.16 1.69 -15.25
CA ALA A 36 2.61 1.67 -15.08
C ALA A 36 3.37 2.49 -16.14
N ASP A 37 2.97 2.39 -17.39
CA ASP A 37 3.62 3.07 -18.53
C ASP A 37 3.37 4.59 -18.56
N GLU A 38 2.45 5.10 -17.75
CA GLU A 38 2.11 6.52 -17.65
C GLU A 38 2.73 7.17 -16.38
N LEU A 39 3.41 6.39 -15.55
CA LEU A 39 4.04 6.90 -14.35
C LEU A 39 5.41 7.53 -14.67
N PRO A 40 5.70 8.74 -14.13
CA PRO A 40 7.02 9.35 -14.29
C PRO A 40 8.06 8.63 -13.42
N ASP A 41 9.32 8.76 -13.79
CA ASP A 41 10.45 8.23 -12.99
C ASP A 41 10.62 8.95 -11.65
N GLU A 42 10.08 10.18 -11.55
CA GLU A 42 10.18 11.02 -10.36
C GLU A 42 8.89 11.82 -10.12
N ILE A 43 8.47 11.93 -8.85
CA ILE A 43 7.33 12.73 -8.37
C ILE A 43 7.83 13.57 -7.18
N SER A 44 7.98 14.88 -7.35
CA SER A 44 8.40 15.83 -6.29
C SER A 44 9.58 15.34 -5.43
N GLY A 45 10.63 14.83 -6.10
CA GLY A 45 11.86 14.33 -5.47
C GLY A 45 11.75 12.91 -4.90
N LEU A 46 10.65 12.22 -5.12
CA LEU A 46 10.52 10.78 -4.89
C LEU A 46 10.79 10.03 -6.20
N HIS A 47 11.74 9.09 -6.18
CA HIS A 47 12.10 8.29 -7.34
C HIS A 47 11.37 6.96 -7.37
N LEU A 48 10.94 6.54 -8.55
CA LEU A 48 10.30 5.25 -8.76
C LEU A 48 11.28 4.12 -8.39
N ALA A 49 10.89 3.30 -7.42
CA ALA A 49 11.62 2.07 -7.12
C ALA A 49 11.26 0.97 -8.11
N ASP A 50 9.96 0.80 -8.35
CA ASP A 50 9.40 -0.14 -9.34
C ASP A 50 7.90 0.05 -9.48
N SER A 51 7.34 -0.55 -10.53
CA SER A 51 5.90 -0.70 -10.75
C SER A 51 5.56 -2.09 -11.25
N THR A 52 4.32 -2.55 -11.02
CA THR A 52 3.90 -3.88 -11.47
C THR A 52 3.60 -3.88 -12.96
N ALA A 53 4.32 -4.69 -13.73
CA ALA A 53 4.22 -4.73 -15.20
C ALA A 53 3.07 -5.62 -15.73
N ARG A 54 2.56 -6.56 -14.90
CA ARG A 54 1.58 -7.58 -15.35
C ARG A 54 0.13 -7.22 -15.07
N ASN A 55 -0.12 -6.04 -14.54
CA ASN A 55 -1.44 -5.56 -14.22
C ASN A 55 -1.87 -4.47 -15.19
N ARG A 56 -3.11 -4.50 -15.66
CA ARG A 56 -3.69 -3.36 -16.37
C ARG A 56 -3.74 -2.10 -15.49
N LEU A 57 -4.02 -2.29 -14.20
CA LEU A 57 -3.99 -1.30 -13.15
C LEU A 57 -3.09 -1.87 -12.05
N GLY A 58 -1.93 -1.30 -11.92
CA GLY A 58 -0.85 -1.84 -11.11
C GLY A 58 -0.63 -1.11 -9.80
N LEU A 59 0.46 -1.51 -9.18
CA LEU A 59 1.05 -0.89 -8.01
C LEU A 59 2.30 -0.14 -8.44
N ALA A 60 2.63 0.94 -7.72
CA ALA A 60 3.93 1.57 -7.80
C ALA A 60 4.40 1.98 -6.42
N LEU A 61 5.71 2.06 -6.26
CA LEU A 61 6.34 2.55 -5.04
C LEU A 61 7.46 3.52 -5.40
N TYR A 62 7.40 4.71 -4.81
CA TYR A 62 8.41 5.75 -4.91
C TYR A 62 9.03 5.98 -3.54
N TYR A 63 10.29 6.41 -3.51
CA TYR A 63 11.03 6.71 -2.30
C TYR A 63 12.00 7.88 -2.48
N ARG A 64 12.36 8.55 -1.41
CA ARG A 64 13.29 9.68 -1.39
C ARG A 64 14.73 9.18 -1.35
N ARG A 65 15.49 9.37 -2.47
CA ARG A 65 16.86 8.85 -2.60
C ARG A 65 17.88 9.49 -1.68
N ASN A 66 17.65 10.69 -1.21
CA ASN A 66 18.52 11.33 -0.22
C ASN A 66 18.29 10.82 1.22
N THR A 67 17.19 10.09 1.46
CA THR A 67 16.86 9.48 2.75
C THR A 67 17.08 7.97 2.74
N PHE A 68 16.80 7.32 1.61
CA PHE A 68 16.84 5.86 1.50
C PHE A 68 17.62 5.38 0.27
N THR A 69 18.18 4.17 0.39
CA THR A 69 18.70 3.39 -0.73
C THR A 69 17.84 2.15 -0.92
N ALA A 70 17.33 1.92 -2.13
CA ALA A 70 16.61 0.69 -2.45
C ALA A 70 17.61 -0.47 -2.64
N LEU A 71 17.45 -1.54 -1.85
CA LEU A 71 18.31 -2.72 -1.86
C LEU A 71 17.72 -3.86 -2.67
N GLN A 72 16.41 -4.06 -2.56
CA GLN A 72 15.71 -5.16 -3.20
C GLN A 72 14.27 -4.78 -3.47
N VAL A 73 13.76 -5.18 -4.63
CA VAL A 73 12.35 -5.04 -5.00
C VAL A 73 11.73 -6.44 -5.15
N ARG A 74 10.50 -6.59 -4.70
CA ARG A 74 9.75 -7.84 -4.79
C ARG A 74 8.30 -7.60 -5.17
N THR A 75 7.86 -8.17 -6.28
CA THR A 75 6.45 -8.26 -6.64
C THR A 75 5.89 -9.63 -6.27
N LEU A 76 4.66 -9.68 -5.80
CA LEU A 76 3.99 -10.92 -5.42
C LEU A 76 2.66 -11.10 -6.16
N ALA A 77 2.61 -12.16 -6.95
CA ALA A 77 1.37 -12.66 -7.54
C ALA A 77 0.58 -13.45 -6.48
N LEU A 78 -0.57 -12.94 -6.09
CA LEU A 78 -1.45 -13.59 -5.12
C LEU A 78 -2.56 -14.37 -5.81
N LYS A 79 -3.23 -15.27 -5.07
CA LYS A 79 -4.34 -16.08 -5.58
C LYS A 79 -5.41 -15.19 -6.19
N LYS A 80 -5.74 -15.44 -7.47
CA LYS A 80 -6.68 -14.67 -8.27
C LYS A 80 -8.13 -14.88 -7.80
N SER A 81 -8.93 -13.81 -7.86
CA SER A 81 -10.39 -13.90 -7.80
C SER A 81 -10.96 -14.39 -9.13
N LEU A 82 -12.24 -14.77 -9.18
CA LEU A 82 -12.93 -15.07 -10.46
C LEU A 82 -12.94 -13.84 -11.37
N HIS A 83 -13.08 -12.65 -10.80
CA HIS A 83 -13.03 -11.38 -11.52
C HIS A 83 -11.67 -11.17 -12.20
N ASP A 84 -10.56 -11.45 -11.50
CA ASP A 84 -9.21 -11.35 -12.03
C ASP A 84 -8.91 -12.35 -13.15
N ARG A 85 -9.66 -13.46 -13.20
CA ARG A 85 -9.53 -14.47 -14.26
C ARG A 85 -10.26 -14.10 -15.54
N VAL A 86 -11.39 -13.39 -15.43
CA VAL A 86 -12.32 -13.14 -16.54
C VAL A 86 -12.13 -11.76 -17.17
N LEU A 87 -11.83 -10.71 -16.38
CA LEU A 87 -11.84 -9.32 -16.85
C LEU A 87 -10.47 -8.68 -17.08
N LYS A 88 -9.41 -9.46 -17.17
CA LYS A 88 -7.98 -9.10 -17.26
C LYS A 88 -7.27 -8.98 -15.93
N PRO A 89 -6.10 -9.61 -15.85
CA PRO A 89 -5.57 -10.01 -14.57
C PRO A 89 -4.91 -8.86 -13.84
N ALA A 90 -5.35 -8.63 -12.62
CA ALA A 90 -4.49 -8.10 -11.61
C ALA A 90 -3.74 -9.30 -11.00
N GLU A 91 -2.57 -9.60 -11.51
CA GLU A 91 -1.78 -10.75 -11.03
C GLU A 91 -0.97 -10.38 -9.79
N GLU A 92 -0.35 -9.23 -9.83
CA GLU A 92 0.56 -8.73 -8.81
C GLU A 92 -0.21 -7.85 -7.82
N ARG A 93 -0.36 -8.33 -6.59
CA ARG A 93 -1.18 -7.68 -5.54
C ARG A 93 -0.37 -7.03 -4.44
N MET A 94 0.96 -7.20 -4.47
CA MET A 94 1.89 -6.58 -3.56
C MET A 94 3.16 -6.21 -4.32
N LEU A 95 3.66 -5.01 -4.05
CA LEU A 95 4.96 -4.51 -4.45
C LEU A 95 5.71 -4.07 -3.20
N ALA A 96 6.78 -4.75 -2.85
CA ALA A 96 7.59 -4.47 -1.68
C ALA A 96 8.99 -4.01 -2.06
N VAL A 97 9.53 -3.09 -1.29
CA VAL A 97 10.91 -2.61 -1.43
C VAL A 97 11.61 -2.69 -0.08
N ARG A 98 12.77 -3.36 -0.04
CA ARG A 98 13.70 -3.31 1.08
C ARG A 98 14.56 -2.08 0.91
N LEU A 99 14.50 -1.20 1.88
CA LEU A 99 15.18 0.08 1.91
C LEU A 99 16.23 0.09 3.02
N ARG A 100 17.29 0.85 2.81
CA ARG A 100 18.24 1.21 3.85
C ARG A 100 18.15 2.71 4.10
N ASP A 101 17.87 3.09 5.34
CA ASP A 101 17.98 4.46 5.82
C ASP A 101 19.46 4.88 5.77
N ILE A 102 19.76 5.97 5.06
CA ILE A 102 21.13 6.42 4.80
C ILE A 102 21.76 6.95 6.08
N ASP A 103 21.00 7.70 6.88
CA ASP A 103 21.53 8.38 8.08
C ASP A 103 21.78 7.40 9.24
N HIS A 104 20.92 6.38 9.38
CA HIS A 104 20.98 5.45 10.51
C HIS A 104 21.54 4.08 10.13
N GLY A 105 21.72 3.80 8.84
CA GLY A 105 22.19 2.49 8.34
C GLY A 105 21.21 1.34 8.58
N ARG A 106 19.98 1.62 9.05
CA ARG A 106 18.96 0.62 9.36
C ARG A 106 18.23 0.19 8.09
N GLU A 107 17.88 -1.08 8.04
CA GLU A 107 17.08 -1.61 6.93
C GLU A 107 15.63 -1.80 7.36
N LEU A 108 14.72 -1.60 6.43
CA LEU A 108 13.29 -1.73 6.61
C LEU A 108 12.63 -2.18 5.30
N ILE A 109 11.40 -2.64 5.39
CA ILE A 109 10.62 -3.05 4.22
C ILE A 109 9.33 -2.23 4.19
N VAL A 110 9.03 -1.63 3.03
CA VAL A 110 7.75 -0.97 2.77
C VAL A 110 7.08 -1.64 1.58
N ALA A 111 5.78 -1.84 1.66
CA ALA A 111 5.01 -2.47 0.59
C ALA A 111 3.71 -1.72 0.27
N SER A 112 3.44 -1.58 -1.03
CA SER A 112 2.14 -1.21 -1.58
C SER A 112 1.32 -2.47 -1.79
N PHE A 113 0.06 -2.48 -1.31
CA PHE A 113 -0.83 -3.62 -1.38
C PHE A 113 -2.19 -3.25 -1.95
N HIS A 114 -2.75 -4.13 -2.80
CA HIS A 114 -4.11 -3.98 -3.31
C HIS A 114 -4.81 -5.34 -3.32
N ALA A 115 -5.72 -5.56 -2.38
CA ALA A 115 -6.48 -6.80 -2.28
C ALA A 115 -7.50 -6.98 -3.42
N ALA A 116 -8.05 -8.17 -3.54
CA ALA A 116 -9.13 -8.45 -4.48
C ALA A 116 -10.33 -7.51 -4.27
N PRO A 117 -11.03 -7.10 -5.35
CA PRO A 117 -12.09 -6.11 -5.30
C PRO A 117 -13.28 -6.56 -4.42
N LEU A 118 -14.18 -5.62 -4.11
CA LEU A 118 -15.35 -5.86 -3.24
C LEU A 118 -16.26 -7.01 -3.69
N THR A 119 -16.28 -7.31 -4.99
CA THR A 119 -17.02 -8.45 -5.56
C THR A 119 -16.46 -9.81 -5.14
N ALA A 120 -15.23 -9.87 -4.62
CA ALA A 120 -14.64 -11.09 -4.09
C ALA A 120 -15.08 -11.34 -2.63
N LEU A 121 -14.94 -12.58 -2.16
CA LEU A 121 -15.24 -12.95 -0.78
C LEU A 121 -14.16 -12.45 0.19
N ASN A 122 -14.55 -12.05 1.40
CA ASN A 122 -13.61 -11.69 2.47
C ASN A 122 -12.60 -12.80 2.78
N ALA A 123 -13.00 -14.06 2.64
CA ALA A 123 -12.10 -15.21 2.83
C ALA A 123 -10.92 -15.20 1.85
N LEU A 124 -11.14 -14.77 0.60
CA LEU A 124 -10.05 -14.62 -0.37
C LEU A 124 -9.10 -13.49 0.03
N ARG A 125 -9.64 -12.32 0.42
CA ARG A 125 -8.83 -11.18 0.86
C ARG A 125 -7.97 -11.54 2.08
N ARG A 126 -8.54 -12.23 3.07
CA ARG A 126 -7.77 -12.74 4.22
C ARG A 126 -6.62 -13.64 3.79
N LYS A 127 -6.87 -14.56 2.83
CA LYS A 127 -5.80 -15.43 2.29
C LYS A 127 -4.72 -14.63 1.56
N GLN A 128 -5.10 -13.59 0.80
CA GLN A 128 -4.15 -12.70 0.11
C GLN A 128 -3.31 -11.92 1.12
N ILE A 129 -3.94 -11.32 2.14
CA ILE A 129 -3.25 -10.59 3.20
C ILE A 129 -2.27 -11.53 3.94
N ALA A 130 -2.72 -12.71 4.38
CA ALA A 130 -1.84 -13.66 5.05
C ALA A 130 -0.67 -14.13 4.19
N ALA A 131 -0.87 -14.29 2.89
CA ALA A 131 0.21 -14.64 1.97
C ALA A 131 1.20 -13.49 1.79
N ALA A 132 0.71 -12.24 1.68
CA ALA A 132 1.55 -11.06 1.60
C ALA A 132 2.41 -10.90 2.86
N LEU A 133 1.83 -11.01 4.07
CA LEU A 133 2.57 -10.89 5.33
C LEU A 133 3.67 -11.96 5.46
N ARG A 134 3.40 -13.22 5.07
CA ARG A 134 4.43 -14.28 5.08
C ARG A 134 5.57 -13.99 4.10
N GLU A 135 5.25 -13.52 2.90
CA GLU A 135 6.27 -13.17 1.91
C GLU A 135 7.14 -12.01 2.38
N LEU A 136 6.52 -10.98 2.98
CA LEU A 136 7.24 -9.84 3.54
C LEU A 136 8.20 -10.28 4.64
N SER A 137 7.78 -11.15 5.56
CA SER A 137 8.66 -11.70 6.59
C SER A 137 9.85 -12.47 6.02
N SER A 138 9.71 -13.07 4.84
CA SER A 138 10.81 -13.80 4.17
C SER A 138 11.83 -12.90 3.48
N LEU A 139 11.54 -11.62 3.28
CA LEU A 139 12.46 -10.66 2.65
C LEU A 139 13.58 -10.17 3.57
N GLY A 140 13.43 -10.38 4.87
CA GLY A 140 14.47 -10.03 5.85
C GLY A 140 14.02 -10.35 7.26
N ASP A 141 14.72 -11.31 7.90
CA ASP A 141 14.42 -11.72 9.27
C ASP A 141 14.62 -10.57 10.25
N GLY A 142 13.59 -10.29 11.05
CA GLY A 142 13.63 -9.27 12.10
C GLY A 142 13.64 -7.82 11.62
N LEU A 143 13.51 -7.56 10.32
CA LEU A 143 13.41 -6.19 9.81
C LEU A 143 12.05 -5.58 10.13
N PRO A 144 12.00 -4.27 10.41
CA PRO A 144 10.73 -3.53 10.44
C PRO A 144 10.03 -3.60 9.09
N ILE A 145 8.73 -3.92 9.10
CA ILE A 145 7.91 -4.05 7.89
C ILE A 145 6.66 -3.19 8.02
N LEU A 146 6.37 -2.41 7.00
CA LEU A 146 5.14 -1.61 6.85
C LEU A 146 4.49 -1.95 5.51
N MET A 147 3.29 -2.50 5.51
CA MET A 147 2.47 -2.69 4.32
C MET A 147 1.25 -1.76 4.40
N VAL A 148 1.10 -0.92 3.39
CA VAL A 148 -0.01 0.04 3.25
C VAL A 148 -0.76 -0.19 1.94
N GLY A 149 -2.01 0.21 1.86
CA GLY A 149 -2.75 0.10 0.61
C GLY A 149 -4.24 -0.09 0.77
N ASP A 150 -4.88 -0.43 -0.35
CA ASP A 150 -6.30 -0.77 -0.41
C ASP A 150 -6.51 -2.26 -0.12
N TYR A 151 -6.93 -2.56 1.10
CA TYR A 151 -7.23 -3.93 1.54
C TYR A 151 -8.61 -4.40 1.11
N ASN A 152 -9.45 -3.52 0.57
CA ASN A 152 -10.83 -3.85 0.16
C ASN A 152 -11.63 -4.62 1.21
N TYR A 153 -11.37 -4.35 2.50
CA TYR A 153 -11.92 -5.11 3.63
C TYR A 153 -12.84 -4.23 4.51
N PRO A 154 -14.10 -4.00 4.08
CA PRO A 154 -14.96 -2.99 4.69
C PRO A 154 -15.54 -3.38 6.06
N VAL A 155 -15.74 -4.68 6.31
CA VAL A 155 -16.47 -5.22 7.47
C VAL A 155 -15.70 -6.35 8.16
N PHE A 156 -16.09 -6.68 9.41
CA PHE A 156 -15.47 -7.77 10.21
C PHE A 156 -13.95 -7.59 10.45
N LYS A 157 -13.53 -6.36 10.73
CA LYS A 157 -12.11 -6.03 10.94
C LYS A 157 -11.50 -6.71 12.15
N GLU A 158 -12.30 -7.05 13.16
CA GLU A 158 -11.85 -7.82 14.33
C GLU A 158 -11.26 -9.17 13.92
N ASN A 159 -11.94 -9.91 13.03
CA ASN A 159 -11.44 -11.19 12.51
C ASN A 159 -10.15 -11.03 11.71
N LEU A 160 -10.03 -9.94 10.94
CA LEU A 160 -8.81 -9.62 10.23
C LEU A 160 -7.70 -9.23 11.21
N GLY A 161 -8.00 -8.39 12.19
CA GLY A 161 -7.06 -7.97 13.23
C GLY A 161 -6.51 -9.15 14.03
N GLN A 162 -7.34 -10.13 14.38
CA GLN A 162 -6.90 -11.37 15.04
C GLN A 162 -5.94 -12.17 14.14
N GLN A 163 -6.26 -12.31 12.85
CA GLN A 163 -5.39 -13.02 11.89
C GLN A 163 -4.06 -12.29 11.69
N VAL A 164 -4.07 -10.97 11.60
CA VAL A 164 -2.87 -10.12 11.45
C VAL A 164 -1.98 -10.25 12.68
N ARG A 165 -2.56 -10.16 13.90
CA ARG A 165 -1.82 -10.36 15.16
C ARG A 165 -1.26 -11.77 15.29
N ALA A 166 -2.01 -12.80 14.87
CA ALA A 166 -1.51 -14.18 14.88
C ALA A 166 -0.32 -14.39 13.93
N ALA A 167 -0.15 -13.53 12.93
CA ALA A 167 1.02 -13.50 12.04
C ALA A 167 2.16 -12.61 12.57
N GLY A 168 2.06 -12.05 13.79
CA GLY A 168 3.07 -11.19 14.41
C GLY A 168 3.00 -9.73 13.98
N TYR A 169 1.95 -9.31 13.27
CA TYR A 169 1.78 -7.93 12.80
C TYR A 169 0.69 -7.19 13.60
N GLU A 170 0.78 -5.87 13.58
CA GLU A 170 -0.28 -4.99 14.03
C GLU A 170 -1.11 -4.47 12.86
N LEU A 171 -2.39 -4.16 13.09
CA LEU A 171 -3.29 -3.54 12.14
C LEU A 171 -3.71 -2.18 12.68
N THR A 172 -3.40 -1.12 11.93
CA THR A 172 -3.75 0.26 12.28
C THR A 172 -4.67 0.85 11.21
N LEU A 173 -5.83 1.33 11.63
CA LEU A 173 -6.82 1.96 10.74
C LEU A 173 -6.54 3.44 10.59
N SER A 174 -6.96 4.01 9.45
CA SER A 174 -7.02 5.46 9.25
C SER A 174 -7.99 6.13 10.24
N ASP A 175 -7.77 7.41 10.53
CA ASP A 175 -8.62 8.24 11.40
C ASP A 175 -10.06 8.36 10.88
N ALA A 176 -10.25 8.36 9.56
CA ALA A 176 -11.56 8.43 8.92
C ALA A 176 -11.75 7.35 7.86
N ARG A 177 -12.97 7.21 7.38
CA ARG A 177 -13.32 6.27 6.30
C ARG A 177 -12.73 6.76 4.99
N THR A 178 -12.04 5.88 4.26
CA THR A 178 -11.26 6.23 3.07
C THR A 178 -12.02 6.09 1.76
N TYR A 179 -13.11 5.31 1.70
CA TYR A 179 -13.89 5.11 0.49
C TYR A 179 -15.18 5.92 0.50
N THR A 180 -15.41 6.71 -0.56
CA THR A 180 -16.46 7.74 -0.59
C THR A 180 -17.56 7.53 -1.62
N ARG A 181 -17.36 6.65 -2.62
CA ARG A 181 -18.23 6.51 -3.80
C ARG A 181 -19.65 6.06 -3.49
N TYR A 182 -19.85 5.11 -2.57
CA TYR A 182 -21.18 4.58 -2.26
C TYR A 182 -21.53 4.80 -0.78
N ARG A 183 -22.67 5.45 -0.52
CA ARG A 183 -23.17 5.70 0.85
C ARG A 183 -23.27 4.42 1.71
N VAL A 184 -23.59 3.28 1.09
CA VAL A 184 -23.81 1.99 1.78
C VAL A 184 -22.51 1.26 2.08
N PHE A 185 -21.44 1.49 1.32
CA PHE A 185 -20.16 0.80 1.45
C PHE A 185 -19.03 1.68 2.02
N ARG A 186 -19.37 2.67 2.82
CA ARG A 186 -18.39 3.51 3.48
C ARG A 186 -17.60 2.72 4.52
N GLY A 187 -16.29 2.73 4.43
CA GLY A 187 -15.41 2.01 5.33
C GLY A 187 -13.96 2.46 5.27
N HIS A 188 -13.15 1.94 6.20
CA HIS A 188 -11.70 2.05 6.15
C HIS A 188 -11.19 0.95 5.21
N TYR A 189 -11.02 1.25 3.95
CA TYR A 189 -10.49 0.33 2.95
C TYR A 189 -8.98 0.39 2.89
N ASP A 190 -8.45 1.59 3.11
CA ASP A 190 -7.04 1.90 3.10
C ASP A 190 -6.55 1.99 4.55
N PHE A 191 -5.55 1.19 4.88
CA PHE A 191 -4.97 1.12 6.22
C PHE A 191 -3.57 0.50 6.18
N ALA A 192 -2.95 0.30 7.34
CA ALA A 192 -1.63 -0.30 7.45
C ALA A 192 -1.63 -1.60 8.26
N THR A 193 -0.68 -2.48 7.93
CA THR A 193 -0.21 -3.56 8.79
C THR A 193 1.29 -3.43 8.98
N SER A 194 1.78 -3.60 10.21
CA SER A 194 3.19 -3.37 10.54
C SER A 194 3.73 -4.36 11.56
N VAL A 195 5.04 -4.55 11.54
CA VAL A 195 5.83 -5.19 12.59
C VAL A 195 7.14 -4.42 12.74
N GLY A 196 7.59 -4.20 13.98
CA GLY A 196 8.81 -3.44 14.27
C GLY A 196 8.72 -1.93 13.97
N PHE A 197 7.54 -1.42 13.60
CA PHE A 197 7.25 0.01 13.52
C PHE A 197 6.29 0.42 14.63
N GLU A 198 6.53 1.59 15.22
CA GLU A 198 5.56 2.31 16.00
C GLU A 198 4.82 3.27 15.05
N ILE A 199 3.51 3.06 14.86
CA ILE A 199 2.66 3.94 14.05
C ILE A 199 2.12 5.03 14.95
N ASP A 200 2.54 6.28 14.73
CA ASP A 200 2.08 7.42 15.50
C ASP A 200 0.63 7.76 15.13
N ASP A 201 0.34 7.84 13.83
CA ASP A 201 -1.00 8.07 13.30
C ASP A 201 -1.15 7.61 11.85
N ILE A 202 -2.41 7.45 11.41
CA ILE A 202 -2.81 7.31 10.00
C ILE A 202 -3.91 8.31 9.71
N THR A 203 -3.54 9.43 9.10
CA THR A 203 -4.42 10.54 8.79
C THR A 203 -4.93 10.44 7.36
N THR A 204 -6.23 10.65 7.16
CA THR A 204 -6.80 10.82 5.82
C THR A 204 -6.50 12.22 5.30
N LEU A 205 -6.09 12.31 4.03
CA LEU A 205 -5.85 13.58 3.36
C LEU A 205 -7.09 14.04 2.58
N PRO A 206 -7.15 15.30 2.15
CA PRO A 206 -8.29 15.83 1.39
C PRO A 206 -8.60 14.98 0.16
N GLN A 207 -9.88 14.84 -0.15
CA GLN A 207 -10.34 14.10 -1.32
C GLN A 207 -9.95 14.83 -2.60
N GLY A 208 -9.33 14.08 -3.52
CA GLY A 208 -9.05 14.49 -4.89
C GLY A 208 -10.01 13.86 -5.92
N LEU A 209 -9.46 13.49 -7.08
CA LEU A 209 -10.19 12.86 -8.18
C LEU A 209 -10.49 11.37 -7.99
N SER A 210 -9.87 10.74 -7.00
CA SER A 210 -10.16 9.35 -6.64
C SER A 210 -11.43 9.22 -5.80
N ASP A 211 -12.08 8.06 -5.85
CA ASP A 211 -13.13 7.66 -4.92
C ASP A 211 -12.58 7.11 -3.58
N HIS A 212 -11.25 7.05 -3.45
CA HIS A 212 -10.53 6.83 -2.20
C HIS A 212 -9.88 8.12 -1.70
N LEU A 213 -9.83 8.31 -0.38
CA LEU A 213 -8.99 9.34 0.23
C LEU A 213 -7.55 8.81 0.33
N PRO A 214 -6.54 9.64 0.01
CA PRO A 214 -5.16 9.27 0.34
C PRO A 214 -5.02 9.16 1.86
N ILE A 215 -4.15 8.29 2.33
CA ILE A 215 -3.76 8.20 3.73
C ILE A 215 -2.27 8.54 3.89
N LEU A 216 -1.95 9.29 4.94
CA LEU A 216 -0.60 9.58 5.39
C LEU A 216 -0.33 8.78 6.66
N VAL A 217 0.63 7.88 6.61
CA VAL A 217 1.11 7.09 7.74
C VAL A 217 2.37 7.74 8.28
N THR A 218 2.36 8.13 9.55
CA THR A 218 3.54 8.59 10.29
C THR A 218 4.04 7.46 11.17
N ALA A 219 5.27 7.01 10.95
CA ALA A 219 5.85 5.85 11.62
C ALA A 219 7.33 6.04 11.96
N ARG A 220 7.78 5.37 13.03
CA ARG A 220 9.18 5.30 13.46
C ARG A 220 9.58 3.86 13.81
N THR A 221 10.87 3.56 13.67
CA THR A 221 11.49 2.27 14.03
C THR A 221 12.31 2.41 15.30
#